data_f1d513fc64ca38d13dc35511dbfb04e4
#
_entry.id   f1d513fc64ca38d13dc35511dbfb04e4
#
_cell.length_a   1.000
_cell.length_b   1.000
_cell.length_c   1.000
_cell.angle_alpha   90.00
_cell.angle_beta   90.00
_cell.angle_gamma   90.00
#
_symmetry.space_group_name_H-M   'P 1'
#
loop_
_entity.id
_entity.type
_entity.pdbx_description
1 polymer ?
#
loop_
_entity_poly.entity_id
_entity_poly.type
_entity_poly.pdbx_seq_one_letter_code
_entity_poly.pdbx_strand_id
1 'polypeptide(L)'
;VVNDVVVGPVSVIGLRSYDPNGDDGQENEAMIPLLTDNNPATSWTTVCYGNQYFGSKGGVGVIVQLSGIGIGSLAATFGTAPWNAEVFVSTSEAIPTTLDGWGVRVANSNGAAPGAATFEVATPGRNVLLYMREAGRSTSCSNSNPFKGMLSDLSFTSGK
;
A
#
# COMPACT_ATOMS: atom_id res chain seq x y z
N VAL A 1 -17.30 25.33 18.59
CA VAL A 1 -17.85 24.23 17.79
C VAL A 1 -16.73 23.27 17.47
N VAL A 2 -16.79 22.10 18.06
CA VAL A 2 -15.88 21.03 17.73
C VAL A 2 -16.35 20.43 16.41
N ASN A 3 -15.53 20.49 15.37
CA ASN A 3 -15.79 19.77 14.15
C ASN A 3 -15.50 18.31 14.43
N ASP A 4 -16.50 17.58 14.86
CA ASP A 4 -16.37 16.15 15.05
C ASP A 4 -16.21 15.49 13.70
N VAL A 5 -15.08 14.79 13.55
CA VAL A 5 -14.89 13.90 12.40
C VAL A 5 -15.86 12.74 12.57
N VAL A 6 -16.84 12.65 11.67
CA VAL A 6 -17.81 11.57 11.72
C VAL A 6 -17.14 10.31 11.18
N VAL A 7 -16.89 9.37 12.09
CA VAL A 7 -16.35 8.05 11.77
C VAL A 7 -17.53 7.08 11.67
N GLY A 8 -17.65 6.41 10.53
CA GLY A 8 -18.72 5.46 10.30
C GLY A 8 -18.26 4.32 9.42
N PRO A 9 -19.18 3.41 9.07
CA PRO A 9 -18.87 2.34 8.12
C PRO A 9 -18.43 2.92 6.78
N VAL A 10 -17.39 2.35 6.21
CA VAL A 10 -16.83 2.80 4.93
C VAL A 10 -16.64 1.62 3.99
N SER A 11 -16.60 1.92 2.70
CA SER A 11 -16.28 0.95 1.66
C SER A 11 -15.14 1.50 0.80
N VAL A 12 -14.47 0.61 0.09
CA VAL A 12 -13.43 0.98 -0.86
C VAL A 12 -14.10 1.50 -2.13
N ILE A 13 -13.76 2.72 -2.52
CA ILE A 13 -14.28 3.34 -3.75
C ILE A 13 -13.24 3.46 -4.85
N GLY A 14 -11.97 3.21 -4.54
CA GLY A 14 -10.91 3.25 -5.54
C GLY A 14 -9.59 2.80 -4.98
N LEU A 15 -8.71 2.42 -5.88
CA LEU A 15 -7.33 2.05 -5.60
C LEU A 15 -6.43 2.73 -6.61
N ARG A 16 -5.22 3.11 -6.17
CA ARG A 16 -4.19 3.62 -7.10
C ARG A 16 -2.80 3.29 -6.57
N SER A 17 -1.85 3.20 -7.49
CA SER A 17 -0.44 3.10 -7.12
C SER A 17 0.07 4.44 -6.58
N TYR A 18 1.13 4.38 -5.78
CA TYR A 18 1.70 5.58 -5.17
C TYR A 18 3.23 5.48 -5.19
N ASP A 19 3.84 6.34 -5.99
CA ASP A 19 5.29 6.42 -6.16
C ASP A 19 5.70 7.89 -6.05
N PRO A 20 5.74 8.45 -4.82
CA PRO A 20 5.95 9.88 -4.63
C PRO A 20 7.33 10.37 -5.06
N ASN A 21 8.30 9.46 -5.13
CA ASN A 21 9.67 9.77 -5.52
C ASN A 21 9.98 9.30 -6.96
N GLY A 22 8.96 8.85 -7.71
CA GLY A 22 9.07 8.49 -9.12
C GLY A 22 8.71 9.65 -10.04
N ASP A 23 8.84 9.43 -11.34
CA ASP A 23 8.68 10.49 -12.34
C ASP A 23 7.25 11.03 -12.44
N ASP A 24 6.25 10.13 -12.38
CA ASP A 24 4.84 10.49 -12.59
C ASP A 24 3.95 10.21 -11.38
N GLY A 25 4.54 9.82 -10.25
CA GLY A 25 3.80 9.49 -9.05
C GLY A 25 3.06 8.15 -9.09
N GLN A 26 3.26 7.36 -10.14
CA GLN A 26 2.60 6.07 -10.35
C GLN A 26 3.62 4.96 -10.54
N GLU A 27 3.18 3.73 -10.25
CA GLU A 27 3.99 2.53 -10.46
C GLU A 27 3.08 1.40 -10.94
N ASN A 28 3.19 1.04 -12.23
CA ASN A 28 2.38 0.00 -12.85
C ASN A 28 0.88 0.16 -12.57
N GLU A 29 0.36 1.37 -12.79
CA GLU A 29 -1.03 1.72 -12.49
C GLU A 29 -2.02 0.80 -13.21
N ALA A 30 -1.70 0.35 -14.41
CA ALA A 30 -2.57 -0.55 -15.17
C ALA A 30 -2.76 -1.91 -14.50
N MET A 31 -1.89 -2.29 -13.57
CA MET A 31 -1.96 -3.57 -12.84
C MET A 31 -2.79 -3.47 -11.54
N ILE A 32 -3.22 -2.28 -11.16
CA ILE A 32 -3.98 -2.08 -9.91
C ILE A 32 -5.21 -2.98 -9.80
N PRO A 33 -6.01 -3.22 -10.88
CA PRO A 33 -7.15 -4.13 -10.77
C PRO A 33 -6.81 -5.56 -10.35
N LEU A 34 -5.55 -5.98 -10.51
CA LEU A 34 -5.12 -7.33 -10.09
C LEU A 34 -5.09 -7.49 -8.57
N LEU A 35 -5.16 -6.39 -7.82
CA LEU A 35 -5.24 -6.44 -6.35
C LEU A 35 -6.59 -6.94 -5.84
N THR A 36 -7.65 -6.82 -6.64
CA THR A 36 -9.02 -7.10 -6.21
C THR A 36 -9.80 -7.96 -7.21
N ASP A 37 -9.11 -8.76 -8.01
CA ASP A 37 -9.73 -9.64 -9.02
C ASP A 37 -10.13 -11.01 -8.46
N ASN A 38 -9.98 -11.23 -7.16
CA ASN A 38 -10.25 -12.51 -6.47
C ASN A 38 -9.43 -13.68 -7.02
N ASN A 39 -8.28 -13.38 -7.61
CA ASN A 39 -7.38 -14.40 -8.16
C ASN A 39 -6.03 -14.34 -7.44
N PRO A 40 -5.71 -15.30 -6.54
CA PRO A 40 -4.44 -15.28 -5.81
C PRO A 40 -3.22 -15.50 -6.71
N ALA A 41 -3.42 -15.91 -7.95
CA ALA A 41 -2.32 -16.09 -8.91
C ALA A 41 -1.92 -14.81 -9.62
N THR A 42 -2.72 -13.75 -9.52
CA THR A 42 -2.40 -12.44 -10.12
C THR A 42 -1.97 -11.45 -9.04
N SER A 43 -1.09 -10.53 -9.41
CA SER A 43 -0.52 -9.55 -8.49
C SER A 43 -0.30 -8.21 -9.16
N TRP A 44 -0.45 -7.13 -8.38
CA TRP A 44 0.17 -5.86 -8.73
C TRP A 44 1.65 -5.93 -8.33
N THR A 45 2.52 -5.50 -9.22
CA THR A 45 3.96 -5.51 -8.94
C THR A 45 4.57 -4.15 -9.24
N THR A 46 5.67 -3.84 -8.54
CA THR A 46 6.53 -2.73 -8.93
C THR A 46 7.35 -3.13 -10.17
N VAL A 47 8.10 -2.20 -10.72
CA VAL A 47 9.20 -2.56 -11.62
C VAL A 47 10.31 -3.24 -10.80
N CYS A 48 11.32 -3.78 -11.47
CA CYS A 48 12.46 -4.41 -10.79
C CYS A 48 13.49 -3.35 -10.38
N TYR A 49 14.04 -3.51 -9.19
CA TYR A 49 15.00 -2.58 -8.60
C TYR A 49 16.34 -3.25 -8.33
N GLY A 50 17.41 -2.44 -8.29
CA GLY A 50 18.77 -2.93 -8.02
C GLY A 50 19.03 -3.29 -6.56
N ASN A 51 18.21 -2.80 -5.63
CA ASN A 51 18.31 -3.18 -4.21
C ASN A 51 16.92 -3.38 -3.61
N GLN A 52 16.88 -3.99 -2.42
CA GLN A 52 15.63 -4.35 -1.74
C GLN A 52 14.85 -3.14 -1.20
N TYR A 53 15.42 -1.95 -1.22
CA TYR A 53 14.78 -0.74 -0.68
C TYR A 53 14.23 0.18 -1.76
N PHE A 54 13.95 -0.35 -2.96
CA PHE A 54 13.41 0.40 -4.10
C PHE A 54 14.34 1.48 -4.63
N GLY A 55 15.63 1.18 -4.64
CA GLY A 55 16.65 2.11 -5.14
C GLY A 55 16.74 3.35 -4.25
N SER A 56 16.82 4.52 -4.89
CA SER A 56 16.84 5.80 -4.16
C SER A 56 15.47 6.26 -3.69
N LYS A 57 14.40 5.60 -4.09
CA LYS A 57 13.04 5.99 -3.73
C LYS A 57 12.71 5.74 -2.26
N GLY A 58 13.25 4.67 -1.68
CA GLY A 58 13.00 4.30 -0.29
C GLY A 58 11.63 3.69 -0.02
N GLY A 59 10.82 3.51 -1.06
CA GLY A 59 9.52 2.86 -0.96
C GLY A 59 8.60 3.15 -2.13
N VAL A 60 7.59 2.29 -2.27
CA VAL A 60 6.51 2.39 -3.27
C VAL A 60 5.27 1.78 -2.63
N GLY A 61 4.10 2.29 -2.93
CA GLY A 61 2.89 1.80 -2.31
C GLY A 61 1.63 1.84 -3.15
N VAL A 62 0.54 1.54 -2.47
CA VAL A 62 -0.81 1.53 -3.02
C VAL A 62 -1.72 2.30 -2.07
N ILE A 63 -2.58 3.14 -2.63
CA ILE A 63 -3.56 3.91 -1.86
C ILE A 63 -4.94 3.27 -2.01
N VAL A 64 -5.59 3.05 -0.86
CA VAL A 64 -6.97 2.62 -0.77
C VAL A 64 -7.82 3.85 -0.45
N GLN A 65 -8.72 4.19 -1.37
CA GLN A 65 -9.65 5.32 -1.19
C GLN A 65 -10.95 4.81 -0.61
N LEU A 66 -11.39 5.43 0.49
CA LEU A 66 -12.59 5.05 1.21
C LEU A 66 -13.74 6.00 0.91
N SER A 67 -14.97 5.51 1.08
CA SER A 67 -16.19 6.28 0.84
C SER A 67 -16.41 7.42 1.83
N GLY A 68 -15.69 7.41 2.93
CA GLY A 68 -15.74 8.42 3.98
C GLY A 68 -14.57 8.23 4.92
N ILE A 69 -14.65 8.90 6.09
CA ILE A 69 -13.63 8.77 7.12
C ILE A 69 -13.97 7.57 8.00
N GLY A 70 -13.03 6.64 8.14
CA GLY A 70 -13.28 5.42 8.91
C GLY A 70 -12.01 4.76 9.40
N ILE A 71 -12.22 3.71 10.18
CA ILE A 71 -11.19 2.81 10.70
C ILE A 71 -11.48 1.40 10.21
N GLY A 72 -10.53 0.49 10.38
CA GLY A 72 -10.74 -0.90 9.99
C GLY A 72 -9.46 -1.70 9.95
N SER A 73 -9.47 -2.76 9.14
CA SER A 73 -8.34 -3.64 8.93
C SER A 73 -7.98 -3.69 7.45
N LEU A 74 -6.70 -3.50 7.15
CA LEU A 74 -6.15 -3.62 5.80
C LEU A 74 -5.42 -4.94 5.69
N ALA A 75 -5.79 -5.76 4.73
CA ALA A 75 -5.13 -7.06 4.49
C ALA A 75 -4.54 -7.08 3.09
N ALA A 76 -3.38 -7.69 2.95
CA ALA A 76 -2.72 -7.89 1.67
C ALA A 76 -1.81 -9.11 1.74
N THR A 77 -1.53 -9.72 0.58
CA THR A 77 -0.57 -10.81 0.47
C THR A 77 0.69 -10.29 -0.22
N PHE A 78 1.83 -10.51 0.41
CA PHE A 78 3.14 -10.13 -0.11
C PHE A 78 3.75 -11.32 -0.86
N GLY A 79 4.09 -11.13 -2.12
CA GLY A 79 4.57 -12.20 -3.00
C GLY A 79 6.08 -12.35 -3.04
N THR A 80 6.84 -11.38 -2.52
CA THR A 80 8.30 -11.45 -2.41
C THR A 80 8.72 -11.17 -0.97
N ALA A 81 9.87 -11.69 -0.56
CA ALA A 81 10.36 -11.54 0.81
C ALA A 81 11.90 -11.50 0.82
N PRO A 82 12.54 -10.94 1.86
CA PRO A 82 11.87 -10.30 2.99
C PRO A 82 11.12 -9.03 2.57
N TRP A 83 10.06 -8.70 3.29
CA TRP A 83 9.27 -7.50 3.02
C TRP A 83 9.08 -6.69 4.30
N ASN A 84 8.90 -5.38 4.13
CA ASN A 84 8.58 -4.45 5.21
C ASN A 84 7.62 -3.43 4.65
N ALA A 85 6.54 -3.15 5.37
CA ALA A 85 5.53 -2.21 4.95
C ALA A 85 5.02 -1.38 6.11
N GLU A 86 4.63 -0.15 5.79
CA GLU A 86 4.06 0.82 6.72
C GLU A 86 2.70 1.25 6.21
N VAL A 87 1.80 1.60 7.12
CA VAL A 87 0.48 2.12 6.79
C VAL A 87 0.36 3.55 7.27
N PHE A 88 -0.15 4.41 6.41
CA PHE A 88 -0.43 5.82 6.68
C PHE A 88 -1.89 6.10 6.36
N VAL A 89 -2.47 7.10 7.01
CA VAL A 89 -3.82 7.54 6.71
C VAL A 89 -3.86 9.05 6.52
N SER A 90 -4.83 9.51 5.72
CA SER A 90 -5.10 10.94 5.52
C SER A 90 -6.60 11.16 5.54
N THR A 91 -7.06 12.18 6.24
CA THR A 91 -8.48 12.60 6.24
C THR A 91 -8.80 13.53 5.08
N SER A 92 -7.79 14.02 4.39
CA SER A 92 -7.95 14.97 3.26
C SER A 92 -8.59 14.29 2.05
N GLU A 93 -9.42 15.02 1.33
CA GLU A 93 -9.93 14.55 0.03
C GLU A 93 -8.81 14.51 -1.01
N ALA A 94 -7.89 15.46 -0.95
CA ALA A 94 -6.72 15.46 -1.81
C ALA A 94 -5.66 14.53 -1.25
N ILE A 95 -5.12 13.67 -2.10
CA ILE A 95 -4.06 12.74 -1.72
C ILE A 95 -2.75 13.52 -1.56
N PRO A 96 -2.04 13.38 -0.43
CA PRO A 96 -0.75 14.02 -0.25
C PRO A 96 0.24 13.57 -1.33
N THR A 97 0.92 14.54 -1.95
CA THR A 97 1.86 14.27 -3.05
C THR A 97 3.24 13.81 -2.56
N THR A 98 3.55 14.08 -1.28
CA THR A 98 4.80 13.63 -0.66
C THR A 98 4.48 12.73 0.53
N LEU A 99 5.41 11.86 0.87
CA LEU A 99 5.22 10.95 2.02
C LEU A 99 5.05 11.74 3.32
N ASP A 100 5.79 12.83 3.49
CA ASP A 100 5.67 13.68 4.69
C ASP A 100 4.26 14.22 4.88
N GLY A 101 3.52 14.43 3.80
CA GLY A 101 2.14 14.91 3.86
C GLY A 101 1.16 13.94 4.52
N TRP A 102 1.54 12.65 4.64
CA TRP A 102 0.73 11.64 5.32
C TRP A 102 0.93 11.64 6.85
N GLY A 103 1.95 12.33 7.34
CA GLY A 103 2.29 12.34 8.77
C GLY A 103 3.04 11.09 9.20
N VAL A 104 2.80 10.66 10.44
CA VAL A 104 3.45 9.45 10.98
C VAL A 104 2.67 8.19 10.60
N ARG A 105 3.38 7.08 10.46
CA ARG A 105 2.75 5.80 10.21
C ARG A 105 1.83 5.41 11.36
N VAL A 106 0.73 4.74 11.03
CA VAL A 106 -0.26 4.27 12.01
C VAL A 106 -0.17 2.77 12.27
N ALA A 107 0.50 2.04 11.39
CA ALA A 107 0.77 0.61 11.54
C ALA A 107 2.00 0.23 10.72
N ASN A 108 2.60 -0.89 11.06
CA ASN A 108 3.70 -1.47 10.27
C ASN A 108 3.83 -2.96 10.54
N SER A 109 4.42 -3.66 9.61
CA SER A 109 4.74 -5.08 9.75
C SER A 109 5.86 -5.46 8.79
N ASN A 110 6.42 -6.64 8.99
CA ASN A 110 7.44 -7.21 8.12
C ASN A 110 7.33 -8.73 8.10
N GLY A 111 7.96 -9.35 7.13
CA GLY A 111 7.99 -10.81 7.03
C GLY A 111 9.26 -11.30 6.38
N ALA A 112 9.80 -12.40 6.92
CA ALA A 112 10.95 -13.10 6.35
C ALA A 112 10.55 -14.01 5.18
N ALA A 113 9.26 -14.31 5.05
CA ALA A 113 8.69 -15.16 3.99
C ALA A 113 7.50 -14.47 3.33
N PRO A 114 7.19 -14.80 2.07
CA PRO A 114 5.96 -14.33 1.44
C PRO A 114 4.74 -14.82 2.22
N GLY A 115 3.66 -14.03 2.20
CA GLY A 115 2.43 -14.43 2.86
C GLY A 115 1.50 -13.26 3.11
N ALA A 116 0.35 -13.58 3.70
CA ALA A 116 -0.68 -12.61 4.03
C ALA A 116 -0.35 -11.87 5.32
N ALA A 117 -0.72 -10.60 5.36
CA ALA A 117 -0.57 -9.75 6.55
C ALA A 117 -1.81 -8.88 6.73
N THR A 118 -2.13 -8.57 7.98
CA THR A 118 -3.22 -7.68 8.33
C THR A 118 -2.68 -6.53 9.16
N PHE A 119 -3.10 -5.32 8.80
CA PHE A 119 -2.71 -4.10 9.50
C PHE A 119 -3.97 -3.49 10.14
N GLU A 120 -3.93 -3.26 11.44
CA GLU A 120 -5.02 -2.59 12.12
C GLU A 120 -4.92 -1.08 11.87
N VAL A 121 -5.98 -0.51 11.30
CA VAL A 121 -6.08 0.92 11.00
C VAL A 121 -7.01 1.53 12.03
N ALA A 122 -6.45 1.87 13.19
CA ALA A 122 -7.22 2.43 14.31
C ALA A 122 -7.33 3.96 14.26
N THR A 123 -6.54 4.60 13.41
CA THR A 123 -6.60 6.04 13.20
C THR A 123 -7.54 6.34 12.03
N PRO A 124 -8.56 7.19 12.23
CA PRO A 124 -9.52 7.50 11.17
C PRO A 124 -8.86 8.14 9.96
N GLY A 125 -9.24 7.68 8.78
CA GLY A 125 -8.74 8.24 7.52
C GLY A 125 -9.73 8.02 6.38
N ARG A 126 -9.58 8.82 5.35
CA ARG A 126 -10.32 8.72 4.09
C ARG A 126 -9.49 8.01 3.02
N ASN A 127 -8.18 8.18 3.07
CA ASN A 127 -7.22 7.48 2.23
C ASN A 127 -6.29 6.68 3.12
N VAL A 128 -6.02 5.45 2.73
CA VAL A 128 -5.12 4.55 3.47
C VAL A 128 -4.00 4.16 2.51
N LEU A 129 -2.76 4.44 2.90
CA LEU A 129 -1.57 4.12 2.11
C LEU A 129 -0.89 2.89 2.69
N LEU A 130 -0.75 1.85 1.88
CA LEU A 130 0.14 0.72 2.18
C LEU A 130 1.45 0.97 1.44
N TYR A 131 2.50 1.30 2.19
CA TYR A 131 3.78 1.73 1.66
C TYR A 131 4.85 0.70 1.95
N MET A 132 5.37 0.07 0.88
CA MET A 132 6.43 -0.92 1.03
C MET A 132 7.77 -0.23 1.16
N ARG A 133 8.55 -0.62 2.18
CA ARG A 133 9.90 -0.12 2.43
C ARG A 133 10.97 -1.09 1.96
N GLU A 134 10.62 -2.37 1.89
CA GLU A 134 11.55 -3.42 1.50
C GLU A 134 10.77 -4.48 0.70
N ALA A 135 11.41 -5.02 -0.33
CA ALA A 135 10.88 -6.11 -1.13
C ALA A 135 11.99 -7.12 -1.44
N GLY A 136 11.59 -8.35 -1.70
CA GLY A 136 12.50 -9.43 -1.99
C GLY A 136 12.83 -9.60 -3.46
N ARG A 137 13.60 -10.63 -3.74
CA ARG A 137 13.98 -11.03 -5.09
C ARG A 137 12.81 -11.69 -5.80
N SER A 138 12.74 -11.49 -7.11
CA SER A 138 11.76 -12.14 -7.98
C SER A 138 12.48 -12.80 -9.16
N THR A 139 12.05 -14.02 -9.47
CA THR A 139 12.61 -14.76 -10.62
C THR A 139 12.25 -14.12 -11.96
N SER A 140 11.26 -13.23 -11.99
CA SER A 140 10.87 -12.49 -13.19
C SER A 140 11.77 -11.28 -13.46
N CYS A 141 12.66 -10.94 -12.51
CA CYS A 141 13.58 -9.81 -12.65
C CYS A 141 14.94 -10.25 -13.18
N SER A 142 15.72 -9.28 -13.69
CA SER A 142 17.08 -9.53 -14.14
C SER A 142 18.08 -9.62 -12.97
N ASN A 143 19.28 -10.13 -13.25
CA ASN A 143 20.32 -10.20 -12.23
C ASN A 143 20.83 -8.83 -11.77
N SER A 144 20.72 -7.80 -12.62
CA SER A 144 21.13 -6.44 -12.28
C SER A 144 20.08 -5.68 -11.47
N ASN A 145 18.81 -6.03 -11.61
CA ASN A 145 17.70 -5.45 -10.87
C ASN A 145 16.80 -6.57 -10.35
N PRO A 146 17.23 -7.33 -9.33
CA PRO A 146 16.54 -8.56 -8.93
C PRO A 146 15.36 -8.38 -7.99
N PHE A 147 15.13 -7.18 -7.45
CA PHE A 147 14.15 -6.93 -6.40
C PHE A 147 12.87 -6.33 -6.94
N LYS A 148 11.74 -6.79 -6.41
CA LYS A 148 10.42 -6.39 -6.89
C LYS A 148 9.39 -6.53 -5.79
N GLY A 149 8.60 -5.47 -5.57
CA GLY A 149 7.42 -5.54 -4.70
C GLY A 149 6.28 -6.25 -5.40
N MET A 150 5.54 -7.07 -4.66
CA MET A 150 4.45 -7.87 -5.21
C MET A 150 3.33 -7.96 -4.19
N LEU A 151 2.14 -7.50 -4.56
CA LEU A 151 0.95 -7.51 -3.70
C LEU A 151 -0.22 -8.16 -4.42
N SER A 152 -1.01 -8.94 -3.67
CA SER A 152 -2.26 -9.52 -4.15
C SER A 152 -3.29 -9.54 -3.02
N ASP A 153 -4.54 -9.85 -3.35
CA ASP A 153 -5.61 -10.05 -2.39
C ASP A 153 -5.72 -8.90 -1.37
N LEU A 154 -5.71 -7.66 -1.89
CA LEU A 154 -5.85 -6.47 -1.06
C LEU A 154 -7.30 -6.26 -0.67
N SER A 155 -7.56 -6.08 0.61
CA SER A 155 -8.91 -5.77 1.11
C SER A 155 -8.86 -4.83 2.29
N PHE A 156 -9.92 -4.06 2.46
CA PHE A 156 -10.14 -3.22 3.63
C PHE A 156 -11.50 -3.58 4.24
N THR A 157 -11.48 -3.99 5.50
CA THR A 157 -12.69 -4.32 6.24
C THR A 157 -12.98 -3.18 7.21
N SER A 158 -14.12 -2.53 7.02
CA SER A 158 -14.52 -1.41 7.87
C SER A 158 -14.69 -1.84 9.32
N GLY A 159 -14.17 -1.04 10.24
CA GLY A 159 -14.42 -1.19 11.66
C GLY A 159 -15.77 -0.59 12.05
N LYS A 160 -16.17 -0.86 13.27
CA LYS A 160 -17.44 -0.33 13.84
C LYS A 160 -17.23 0.95 14.62
#